data_730a0dd82970210165cc9846193655e0
#
_entry.id   730a0dd82970210165cc9846193655e0
#
_cell.length_a   1.000
_cell.length_b   1.000
_cell.length_c   1.000
_cell.angle_alpha   90.00
_cell.angle_beta   90.00
_cell.angle_gamma   90.00
#
_symmetry.space_group_name_H-M   'P 1'
#
loop_
_entity.id
_entity.type
_entity.pdbx_description
1 polymer ?
#
loop_
_entity_poly.entity_id
_entity_poly.type
_entity_poly.pdbx_seq_one_letter_code
_entity_poly.pdbx_strand_id
1 'polypeptide(L)'
;KPFKLLPYQLWIVASIFGFYYKDTEKRVIKYVYCELARKQGKTALMAAICLYMLIADYENGSEVYLVANSAKQAKICFEMSSAFLSSIDPKAKYFKRYRDSVKFDKTKSFIQVLAADASTNDGYNPYCFCLDEAHEQKDSLLWDVMVSGQGTRTNPLGIIITTAGFNKYGFCYNYRSTCLEILSGVKENDSQFAAIFTLDEDDNYQDEECWIKANPSLGITVEKDYLRTQVKNAINNSALEVGVRTKNFNQWVSSIDTWITQDTLLSSSKKIDLKDYKESIAYLGVDLGAVSDLTALSCMIQADDTFYFKSWYFLPQ
;
A
#
# COMPACT_ATOMS: atom_id res chain seq x y z
N LYS A 1 27.77 2.68 -6.78
CA LYS A 1 27.98 1.66 -5.75
C LYS A 1 27.05 0.47 -6.04
N PRO A 2 27.47 -0.79 -5.80
CA PRO A 2 26.60 -1.93 -5.95
C PRO A 2 25.40 -1.82 -5.00
N PHE A 3 24.21 -2.21 -5.48
CA PHE A 3 23.01 -2.28 -4.66
C PHE A 3 23.13 -3.49 -3.71
N LYS A 4 23.24 -3.21 -2.41
CA LYS A 4 23.29 -4.25 -1.37
C LYS A 4 21.95 -4.34 -0.70
N LEU A 5 21.38 -5.54 -0.68
CA LEU A 5 20.12 -5.80 0.02
C LEU A 5 20.30 -5.68 1.54
N LEU A 6 19.38 -4.99 2.18
CA LEU A 6 19.23 -5.00 3.63
C LEU A 6 18.65 -6.34 4.12
N PRO A 7 18.81 -6.73 5.39
CA PRO A 7 18.35 -8.03 5.87
C PRO A 7 16.89 -8.34 5.55
N TYR A 8 15.98 -7.39 5.75
CA TYR A 8 14.56 -7.59 5.43
C TYR A 8 14.30 -7.74 3.92
N GLN A 9 15.06 -7.00 3.07
CA GLN A 9 14.98 -7.13 1.62
C GLN A 9 15.49 -8.49 1.16
N LEU A 10 16.59 -8.96 1.76
CA LEU A 10 17.12 -10.29 1.49
C LEU A 10 16.10 -11.37 1.86
N TRP A 11 15.44 -11.24 3.01
CA TRP A 11 14.38 -12.14 3.42
C TRP A 11 13.23 -12.16 2.41
N ILE A 12 12.74 -10.99 1.95
CA ILE A 12 11.69 -10.91 0.93
C ILE A 12 12.12 -11.62 -0.36
N VAL A 13 13.32 -11.32 -0.87
CA VAL A 13 13.84 -11.95 -2.12
C VAL A 13 14.00 -13.46 -1.95
N ALA A 14 14.57 -13.92 -0.84
CA ALA A 14 14.74 -15.34 -0.56
C ALA A 14 13.39 -16.07 -0.44
N SER A 15 12.37 -15.44 0.14
CA SER A 15 11.02 -16.01 0.23
C SER A 15 10.35 -16.11 -1.13
N ILE A 16 10.52 -15.12 -2.01
CA ILE A 16 9.92 -15.13 -3.35
C ILE A 16 10.58 -16.19 -4.26
N PHE A 17 11.91 -16.28 -4.25
CA PHE A 17 12.67 -17.05 -5.23
C PHE A 17 13.30 -18.34 -4.66
N GLY A 18 13.16 -18.61 -3.36
CA GLY A 18 13.82 -19.75 -2.72
C GLY A 18 13.02 -21.05 -2.72
N PHE A 19 11.75 -21.03 -3.10
CA PHE A 19 10.86 -22.18 -2.99
C PHE A 19 10.28 -22.61 -4.33
N TYR A 20 10.47 -23.92 -4.65
CA TYR A 20 10.01 -24.56 -5.88
C TYR A 20 9.33 -25.89 -5.57
N TYR A 21 8.30 -26.22 -6.35
CA TYR A 21 7.69 -27.54 -6.30
C TYR A 21 8.65 -28.60 -6.87
N LYS A 22 8.89 -29.68 -6.13
CA LYS A 22 9.83 -30.73 -6.52
C LYS A 22 9.52 -31.40 -7.86
N ASP A 23 8.22 -31.60 -8.14
CA ASP A 23 7.78 -32.37 -9.29
C ASP A 23 7.75 -31.55 -10.61
N THR A 24 7.67 -30.22 -10.49
CA THR A 24 7.46 -29.35 -11.65
C THR A 24 8.54 -28.31 -11.84
N GLU A 25 9.44 -28.15 -10.87
CA GLU A 25 10.43 -27.08 -10.81
C GLU A 25 9.84 -25.67 -10.95
N LYS A 26 8.52 -25.55 -10.70
CA LYS A 26 7.82 -24.27 -10.73
C LYS A 26 7.99 -23.55 -9.38
N ARG A 27 8.19 -22.23 -9.46
CA ARG A 27 8.21 -21.39 -8.27
C ARG A 27 6.88 -21.48 -7.52
N VAL A 28 6.94 -21.61 -6.19
CA VAL A 28 5.76 -21.67 -5.33
C VAL A 28 5.06 -20.30 -5.33
N ILE A 29 5.82 -19.24 -5.08
CA ILE A 29 5.27 -17.88 -4.98
C ILE A 29 5.01 -17.30 -6.37
N LYS A 30 3.75 -16.92 -6.61
CA LYS A 30 3.28 -16.25 -7.83
C LYS A 30 2.80 -14.83 -7.57
N TYR A 31 2.33 -14.55 -6.36
CA TYR A 31 1.82 -13.25 -5.96
C TYR A 31 2.52 -12.75 -4.72
N VAL A 32 2.83 -11.48 -4.73
CA VAL A 32 3.58 -10.81 -3.66
C VAL A 32 2.82 -9.58 -3.21
N TYR A 33 2.63 -9.42 -1.92
CA TYR A 33 2.13 -8.21 -1.30
C TYR A 33 3.19 -7.67 -0.33
N CYS A 34 3.72 -6.49 -0.63
CA CYS A 34 4.71 -5.80 0.22
C CYS A 34 4.17 -4.45 0.68
N GLU A 35 3.93 -4.31 1.97
CA GLU A 35 3.46 -3.07 2.58
C GLU A 35 4.51 -2.55 3.57
N LEU A 36 5.07 -1.37 3.26
CA LEU A 36 6.16 -0.74 4.02
C LEU A 36 5.93 0.77 4.09
N ALA A 37 6.35 1.39 5.18
CA ALA A 37 6.36 2.84 5.33
C ALA A 37 7.16 3.53 4.19
N ARG A 38 7.05 4.84 4.09
CA ARG A 38 7.84 5.60 3.13
C ARG A 38 9.34 5.53 3.43
N LYS A 39 10.16 5.68 2.38
CA LYS A 39 11.64 5.71 2.46
C LYS A 39 12.30 4.39 2.88
N GLN A 40 11.59 3.27 2.83
CA GLN A 40 12.13 1.93 3.12
C GLN A 40 12.80 1.26 1.90
N GLY A 41 13.08 1.97 0.81
CA GLY A 41 13.76 1.41 -0.37
C GLY A 41 12.87 0.51 -1.25
N LYS A 42 11.55 0.61 -1.14
CA LYS A 42 10.55 -0.17 -1.93
C LYS A 42 10.86 -0.16 -3.42
N THR A 43 10.94 1.02 -4.00
CA THR A 43 11.13 1.23 -5.45
C THR A 43 12.41 0.58 -5.96
N ALA A 44 13.52 0.70 -5.21
CA ALA A 44 14.80 0.10 -5.59
C ALA A 44 14.75 -1.43 -5.54
N LEU A 45 14.10 -2.00 -4.53
CA LEU A 45 13.91 -3.45 -4.42
C LEU A 45 13.05 -3.97 -5.59
N MET A 46 11.94 -3.31 -5.89
CA MET A 46 11.06 -3.72 -6.99
C MET A 46 11.73 -3.58 -8.36
N ALA A 47 12.46 -2.48 -8.58
CA ALA A 47 13.25 -2.32 -9.79
C ALA A 47 14.26 -3.46 -9.99
N ALA A 48 14.94 -3.87 -8.92
CA ALA A 48 15.89 -4.99 -8.96
C ALA A 48 15.19 -6.33 -9.25
N ILE A 49 14.03 -6.62 -8.61
CA ILE A 49 13.24 -7.83 -8.87
C ILE A 49 12.72 -7.85 -10.31
N CYS A 50 12.16 -6.75 -10.80
CA CYS A 50 11.66 -6.64 -12.18
C CYS A 50 12.80 -6.86 -13.19
N LEU A 51 14.00 -6.35 -12.93
CA LEU A 51 15.17 -6.60 -13.78
C LEU A 51 15.65 -8.04 -13.69
N TYR A 52 15.61 -8.69 -12.54
CA TYR A 52 15.90 -10.10 -12.42
C TYR A 52 14.94 -10.92 -13.29
N MET A 53 13.63 -10.67 -13.21
CA MET A 53 12.60 -11.32 -14.01
C MET A 53 12.78 -11.07 -15.52
N LEU A 54 13.32 -9.91 -15.90
CA LEU A 54 13.61 -9.58 -17.29
C LEU A 54 14.84 -10.32 -17.85
N ILE A 55 15.91 -10.48 -17.04
CA ILE A 55 17.24 -10.82 -17.51
C ILE A 55 17.66 -12.24 -17.12
N ALA A 56 17.35 -12.65 -15.88
CA ALA A 56 17.99 -13.78 -15.22
C ALA A 56 17.04 -14.91 -14.79
N ASP A 57 15.75 -14.75 -14.92
CA ASP A 57 14.76 -15.81 -14.59
C ASP A 57 14.49 -16.77 -15.78
N TYR A 58 15.34 -16.68 -16.82
CA TYR A 58 15.41 -17.58 -17.99
C TYR A 58 14.15 -17.67 -18.87
N GLU A 59 13.20 -16.75 -18.76
CA GLU A 59 12.03 -16.69 -19.63
C GLU A 59 12.34 -15.95 -20.93
N ASN A 60 12.13 -16.61 -22.07
CA ASN A 60 12.19 -15.97 -23.38
C ASN A 60 10.90 -15.21 -23.68
N GLY A 61 11.01 -14.01 -24.23
CA GLY A 61 9.86 -13.15 -24.47
C GLY A 61 9.21 -12.68 -23.18
N SER A 62 9.99 -12.48 -22.11
CA SER A 62 9.52 -11.94 -20.85
C SER A 62 8.96 -10.53 -21.04
N GLU A 63 7.72 -10.32 -20.69
CA GLU A 63 7.06 -9.02 -20.64
C GLU A 63 6.97 -8.57 -19.20
N VAL A 64 7.70 -7.51 -18.86
CA VAL A 64 7.71 -6.93 -17.50
C VAL A 64 7.01 -5.59 -17.52
N TYR A 65 6.01 -5.41 -16.66
CA TYR A 65 5.24 -4.17 -16.59
C TYR A 65 5.40 -3.49 -15.23
N LEU A 66 5.73 -2.19 -15.29
CA LEU A 66 5.72 -1.31 -14.12
C LEU A 66 4.43 -0.50 -14.16
N VAL A 67 3.57 -0.76 -13.21
CA VAL A 67 2.18 -0.31 -13.22
C VAL A 67 1.92 0.58 -12.01
N ALA A 68 1.25 1.72 -12.21
CA ALA A 68 0.81 2.59 -11.12
C ALA A 68 -0.44 3.36 -11.54
N ASN A 69 -1.06 4.05 -10.60
CA ASN A 69 -2.24 4.90 -10.86
C ASN A 69 -1.98 6.00 -11.90
N SER A 70 -0.74 6.46 -12.00
CA SER A 70 -0.33 7.42 -13.04
C SER A 70 0.98 6.99 -13.70
N ALA A 71 1.15 7.36 -14.99
CA ALA A 71 2.40 7.13 -15.71
C ALA A 71 3.60 7.78 -15.02
N LYS A 72 3.41 8.92 -14.34
CA LYS A 72 4.48 9.60 -13.58
C LYS A 72 4.98 8.75 -12.41
N GLN A 73 4.09 8.08 -11.69
CA GLN A 73 4.47 7.19 -10.58
C GLN A 73 5.17 5.93 -11.08
N ALA A 74 4.59 5.24 -12.08
CA ALA A 74 5.21 4.06 -12.68
C ALA A 74 6.61 4.37 -13.25
N LYS A 75 6.83 5.58 -13.74
CA LYS A 75 8.11 6.06 -14.27
C LYS A 75 9.21 6.14 -13.21
N ILE A 76 8.89 6.37 -11.95
CA ILE A 76 9.89 6.41 -10.86
C ILE A 76 10.60 5.06 -10.74
N CYS A 77 9.85 3.96 -10.75
CA CYS A 77 10.42 2.60 -10.72
C CYS A 77 11.18 2.30 -12.03
N PHE A 78 10.68 2.77 -13.17
CA PHE A 78 11.34 2.63 -14.46
C PHE A 78 12.69 3.37 -14.53
N GLU A 79 12.76 4.59 -14.02
CA GLU A 79 14.02 5.37 -13.97
C GLU A 79 15.05 4.68 -13.07
N MET A 80 14.63 4.11 -11.94
CA MET A 80 15.50 3.31 -11.09
C MET A 80 16.01 2.06 -11.83
N SER A 81 15.14 1.35 -12.53
CA SER A 81 15.50 0.19 -13.37
C SER A 81 16.50 0.59 -14.46
N SER A 82 16.27 1.73 -15.12
CA SER A 82 17.17 2.28 -16.14
C SER A 82 18.53 2.65 -15.58
N ALA A 83 18.60 3.19 -14.36
CA ALA A 83 19.85 3.49 -13.67
C ALA A 83 20.65 2.21 -13.37
N PHE A 84 20.00 1.14 -12.90
CA PHE A 84 20.63 -0.16 -12.69
C PHE A 84 21.15 -0.75 -14.01
N LEU A 85 20.35 -0.72 -15.08
CA LEU A 85 20.77 -1.16 -16.40
C LEU A 85 21.95 -0.35 -16.94
N SER A 86 22.01 0.95 -16.66
CA SER A 86 23.15 1.79 -17.05
C SER A 86 24.46 1.37 -16.37
N SER A 87 24.37 0.82 -15.16
CA SER A 87 25.53 0.28 -14.45
C SER A 87 25.95 -1.10 -14.96
N ILE A 88 25.00 -1.93 -15.40
CA ILE A 88 25.24 -3.29 -15.93
C ILE A 88 25.73 -3.24 -17.39
N ASP A 89 25.12 -2.36 -18.20
CA ASP A 89 25.42 -2.21 -19.63
C ASP A 89 25.69 -0.74 -19.98
N PRO A 90 26.85 -0.19 -19.57
CA PRO A 90 27.16 1.23 -19.75
C PRO A 90 27.33 1.62 -21.24
N LYS A 91 27.60 0.66 -22.13
CA LYS A 91 27.72 0.87 -23.56
C LYS A 91 26.44 0.63 -24.34
N ALA A 92 25.32 0.34 -23.65
CA ALA A 92 24.03 0.02 -24.24
C ALA A 92 24.11 -1.07 -25.35
N LYS A 93 24.99 -2.09 -25.13
CA LYS A 93 25.24 -3.17 -26.09
C LYS A 93 24.09 -4.19 -26.14
N TYR A 94 23.48 -4.45 -24.99
CA TYR A 94 22.48 -5.50 -24.82
C TYR A 94 21.07 -4.97 -24.67
N PHE A 95 20.91 -3.74 -24.12
CA PHE A 95 19.63 -3.14 -23.81
C PHE A 95 19.37 -1.90 -24.66
N LYS A 96 18.27 -1.94 -25.43
CA LYS A 96 17.80 -0.79 -26.20
C LYS A 96 16.80 0.01 -25.35
N ARG A 97 17.16 1.25 -25.02
CA ARG A 97 16.38 2.13 -24.14
C ARG A 97 15.53 3.08 -24.95
N TYR A 98 14.26 3.17 -24.57
CA TYR A 98 13.28 4.10 -25.11
C TYR A 98 12.76 4.97 -23.96
N ARG A 99 11.86 5.91 -24.27
CA ARG A 99 11.30 6.85 -23.30
C ARG A 99 10.60 6.15 -22.12
N ASP A 100 9.82 5.13 -22.39
CA ASP A 100 8.94 4.45 -21.41
C ASP A 100 9.11 2.91 -21.45
N SER A 101 10.16 2.42 -22.14
CA SER A 101 10.47 0.99 -22.20
C SER A 101 11.95 0.72 -22.43
N VAL A 102 12.38 -0.49 -22.05
CA VAL A 102 13.70 -1.04 -22.42
C VAL A 102 13.48 -2.41 -23.03
N LYS A 103 14.10 -2.66 -24.17
CA LYS A 103 14.10 -3.97 -24.84
C LYS A 103 15.41 -4.70 -24.60
N PHE A 104 15.32 -5.99 -24.39
CA PHE A 104 16.43 -6.92 -24.28
C PHE A 104 16.36 -7.89 -25.47
N ASP A 105 17.08 -7.58 -26.54
CA ASP A 105 16.97 -8.28 -27.82
C ASP A 105 17.39 -9.75 -27.75
N LYS A 106 18.31 -10.12 -26.85
CA LYS A 106 18.82 -11.49 -26.71
C LYS A 106 17.70 -12.50 -26.46
N THR A 107 16.72 -12.15 -25.65
CA THR A 107 15.57 -13.00 -25.30
C THR A 107 14.26 -12.49 -25.87
N LYS A 108 14.27 -11.41 -26.66
CA LYS A 108 13.08 -10.69 -27.16
C LYS A 108 12.15 -10.22 -26.02
N SER A 109 12.75 -9.89 -24.87
CA SER A 109 12.05 -9.46 -23.65
C SER A 109 12.03 -7.92 -23.56
N PHE A 110 11.11 -7.39 -22.76
CA PHE A 110 11.06 -5.95 -22.50
C PHE A 110 10.53 -5.64 -21.09
N ILE A 111 10.90 -4.46 -20.59
CA ILE A 111 10.26 -3.81 -19.45
C ILE A 111 9.62 -2.51 -19.90
N GLN A 112 8.38 -2.25 -19.47
CA GLN A 112 7.59 -1.11 -19.93
C GLN A 112 6.76 -0.50 -18.81
N VAL A 113 6.61 0.82 -18.84
CA VAL A 113 5.67 1.59 -18.00
C VAL A 113 4.25 1.43 -18.52
N LEU A 114 3.30 1.18 -17.62
CA LEU A 114 1.88 1.12 -17.91
C LEU A 114 1.13 2.01 -16.89
N ALA A 115 0.30 2.91 -17.39
CA ALA A 115 -0.59 3.70 -16.55
C ALA A 115 -1.98 3.04 -16.44
N ALA A 116 -2.71 3.31 -15.36
CA ALA A 116 -4.04 2.76 -15.12
C ALA A 116 -5.03 3.05 -16.27
N ASP A 117 -4.94 4.20 -16.90
CA ASP A 117 -5.80 4.57 -18.04
C ASP A 117 -5.61 3.67 -19.27
N ALA A 118 -4.47 2.97 -19.36
CA ALA A 118 -4.17 2.02 -20.43
C ALA A 118 -4.72 0.60 -20.16
N SER A 119 -5.31 0.37 -19.00
CA SER A 119 -5.76 -0.96 -18.51
C SER A 119 -6.97 -1.54 -19.25
N THR A 120 -7.61 -0.79 -20.15
CA THR A 120 -8.78 -1.23 -20.93
C THR A 120 -8.43 -2.09 -22.15
N ASN A 121 -7.15 -2.29 -22.45
CA ASN A 121 -6.71 -3.09 -23.59
C ASN A 121 -6.40 -4.52 -23.15
N ASP A 122 -7.26 -5.46 -23.47
CA ASP A 122 -6.96 -6.89 -23.44
C ASP A 122 -5.79 -7.20 -24.40
N GLY A 123 -4.89 -8.10 -23.98
CA GLY A 123 -3.78 -8.57 -24.83
C GLY A 123 -2.41 -8.52 -24.19
N TYR A 124 -2.32 -8.11 -22.90
CA TYR A 124 -1.09 -8.27 -22.13
C TYR A 124 -0.82 -9.73 -21.80
N ASN A 125 0.46 -10.11 -21.85
CA ASN A 125 0.93 -11.43 -21.45
C ASN A 125 2.11 -11.29 -20.47
N PRO A 126 1.85 -10.70 -19.28
CA PRO A 126 2.90 -10.33 -18.36
C PRO A 126 3.58 -11.56 -17.75
N TYR A 127 4.90 -11.63 -17.89
CA TYR A 127 5.71 -12.55 -17.10
C TYR A 127 5.89 -12.02 -15.68
N CYS A 128 6.13 -10.72 -15.55
CA CYS A 128 6.17 -10.05 -14.27
C CYS A 128 5.45 -8.69 -14.37
N PHE A 129 4.72 -8.33 -13.34
CA PHE A 129 4.26 -6.95 -13.20
C PHE A 129 4.35 -6.49 -11.75
N CYS A 130 4.59 -5.20 -11.58
CA CYS A 130 4.64 -4.55 -10.28
C CYS A 130 3.64 -3.41 -10.25
N LEU A 131 2.60 -3.54 -9.41
CA LEU A 131 1.62 -2.50 -9.12
C LEU A 131 2.12 -1.68 -7.94
N ASP A 132 2.62 -0.47 -8.24
CA ASP A 132 3.16 0.45 -7.24
C ASP A 132 2.06 1.37 -6.69
N GLU A 133 2.18 1.72 -5.42
CA GLU A 133 1.23 2.55 -4.64
C GLU A 133 -0.23 2.06 -4.78
N ALA A 134 -0.44 0.75 -4.57
CA ALA A 134 -1.74 0.11 -4.75
C ALA A 134 -2.85 0.71 -3.87
N HIS A 135 -2.51 1.39 -2.77
CA HIS A 135 -3.48 2.11 -1.93
C HIS A 135 -4.19 3.27 -2.64
N GLU A 136 -3.66 3.75 -3.78
CA GLU A 136 -4.26 4.78 -4.62
C GLU A 136 -5.20 4.21 -5.70
N GLN A 137 -5.24 2.88 -5.89
CA GLN A 137 -6.11 2.24 -6.87
C GLN A 137 -7.58 2.33 -6.43
N LYS A 138 -8.46 2.66 -7.39
CA LYS A 138 -9.90 2.78 -7.13
C LYS A 138 -10.56 1.41 -6.96
N ASP A 139 -10.12 0.43 -7.76
CA ASP A 139 -10.67 -0.91 -7.83
C ASP A 139 -9.60 -1.95 -8.18
N SER A 140 -9.99 -3.22 -8.34
CA SER A 140 -9.09 -4.33 -8.67
C SER A 140 -8.84 -4.50 -10.18
N LEU A 141 -9.52 -3.75 -11.04
CA LEU A 141 -9.58 -4.03 -12.48
C LEU A 141 -8.19 -4.19 -13.11
N LEU A 142 -7.28 -3.26 -12.81
CA LEU A 142 -5.92 -3.30 -13.34
C LEU A 142 -5.14 -4.54 -12.87
N TRP A 143 -5.27 -4.90 -11.59
CA TRP A 143 -4.68 -6.12 -11.04
C TRP A 143 -5.26 -7.37 -11.72
N ASP A 144 -6.58 -7.45 -11.86
CA ASP A 144 -7.29 -8.60 -12.43
C ASP A 144 -6.92 -8.80 -13.91
N VAL A 145 -6.83 -7.73 -14.70
CA VAL A 145 -6.37 -7.78 -16.10
C VAL A 145 -4.95 -8.32 -16.19
N MET A 146 -4.03 -7.83 -15.36
CA MET A 146 -2.64 -8.28 -15.37
C MET A 146 -2.50 -9.74 -14.92
N VAL A 147 -3.25 -10.17 -13.90
CA VAL A 147 -3.25 -11.56 -13.42
C VAL A 147 -3.85 -12.49 -14.47
N SER A 148 -4.96 -12.12 -15.09
CA SER A 148 -5.59 -12.94 -16.14
C SER A 148 -4.69 -13.14 -17.35
N GLY A 149 -3.90 -12.12 -17.71
CA GLY A 149 -2.89 -12.17 -18.77
C GLY A 149 -1.74 -13.15 -18.52
N GLN A 150 -1.50 -13.54 -17.27
CA GLN A 150 -0.40 -14.48 -16.92
C GLN A 150 -0.70 -15.96 -17.22
N GLY A 151 -1.91 -16.28 -17.68
CA GLY A 151 -2.39 -17.67 -17.80
C GLY A 151 -1.52 -18.62 -18.64
N THR A 152 -0.73 -18.09 -19.58
CA THR A 152 0.18 -18.89 -20.44
C THR A 152 1.61 -18.97 -19.92
N ARG A 153 1.96 -18.23 -18.86
CA ARG A 153 3.32 -18.18 -18.29
C ARG A 153 3.55 -19.32 -17.30
N THR A 154 4.75 -19.89 -17.32
CA THR A 154 5.10 -21.01 -16.43
C THR A 154 5.41 -20.55 -15.01
N ASN A 155 6.22 -19.49 -14.84
CA ASN A 155 6.65 -18.96 -13.55
C ASN A 155 6.35 -17.44 -13.43
N PRO A 156 5.08 -17.02 -13.60
CA PRO A 156 4.76 -15.60 -13.56
C PRO A 156 4.93 -15.02 -12.15
N LEU A 157 5.06 -13.69 -12.07
CA LEU A 157 5.12 -12.98 -10.80
C LEU A 157 4.29 -11.70 -10.87
N GLY A 158 3.25 -11.61 -10.03
CA GLY A 158 2.50 -10.38 -9.79
C GLY A 158 2.89 -9.78 -8.45
N ILE A 159 3.22 -8.49 -8.42
CA ILE A 159 3.69 -7.81 -7.22
C ILE A 159 2.79 -6.61 -6.94
N ILE A 160 2.26 -6.53 -5.73
CA ILE A 160 1.72 -5.32 -5.13
C ILE A 160 2.76 -4.76 -4.17
N ILE A 161 3.12 -3.49 -4.36
CA ILE A 161 3.93 -2.75 -3.40
C ILE A 161 3.22 -1.46 -3.03
N THR A 162 3.15 -1.17 -1.74
CA THR A 162 2.36 -0.05 -1.26
C THR A 162 2.84 0.47 0.09
N THR A 163 2.34 1.62 0.47
CA THR A 163 2.22 2.06 1.86
C THR A 163 0.79 1.83 2.33
N ALA A 164 0.53 1.99 3.62
CA ALA A 164 -0.82 2.16 4.11
C ALA A 164 -1.50 3.37 3.45
N GLY A 165 -2.81 3.34 3.40
CA GLY A 165 -3.67 4.39 2.87
C GLY A 165 -4.77 4.79 3.84
N PHE A 166 -5.78 5.49 3.32
CA PHE A 166 -6.89 6.03 4.12
C PHE A 166 -8.21 5.29 3.84
N ASN A 167 -8.34 4.67 2.67
CA ASN A 167 -9.55 3.97 2.25
C ASN A 167 -9.54 2.51 2.70
N LYS A 168 -10.16 2.22 3.85
CA LYS A 168 -10.33 0.86 4.38
C LYS A 168 -11.39 0.02 3.66
N TYR A 169 -12.07 0.56 2.68
CA TYR A 169 -13.07 -0.15 1.86
C TYR A 169 -12.58 -0.42 0.43
N GLY A 170 -11.38 0.08 0.09
CA GLY A 170 -10.81 -0.05 -1.25
C GLY A 170 -10.14 -1.40 -1.50
N PHE A 171 -9.79 -1.62 -2.77
CA PHE A 171 -9.11 -2.83 -3.25
C PHE A 171 -7.88 -3.20 -2.41
N CYS A 172 -6.98 -2.25 -2.19
CA CYS A 172 -5.70 -2.54 -1.51
C CYS A 172 -5.89 -3.01 -0.07
N TYR A 173 -6.84 -2.40 0.68
CA TYR A 173 -7.13 -2.82 2.05
C TYR A 173 -7.80 -4.20 2.10
N ASN A 174 -8.70 -4.50 1.17
CA ASN A 174 -9.34 -5.82 1.06
C ASN A 174 -8.30 -6.90 0.71
N TYR A 175 -7.38 -6.60 -0.21
CA TYR A 175 -6.28 -7.50 -0.54
C TYR A 175 -5.36 -7.75 0.66
N ARG A 176 -5.00 -6.67 1.40
CA ARG A 176 -4.27 -6.75 2.67
C ARG A 176 -4.97 -7.65 3.69
N SER A 177 -6.28 -7.49 3.86
CA SER A 177 -7.06 -8.31 4.80
C SER A 177 -6.98 -9.79 4.45
N THR A 178 -7.08 -10.15 3.16
CA THR A 178 -6.85 -11.53 2.69
C THR A 178 -5.43 -12.00 2.99
N CYS A 179 -4.42 -11.16 2.80
CA CYS A 179 -3.04 -11.50 3.17
C CYS A 179 -2.87 -11.75 4.67
N LEU A 180 -3.53 -10.97 5.53
CA LEU A 180 -3.52 -11.19 6.98
C LEU A 180 -4.19 -12.51 7.37
N GLU A 181 -5.29 -12.89 6.72
CA GLU A 181 -5.94 -14.19 6.93
C GLU A 181 -5.02 -15.36 6.54
N ILE A 182 -4.22 -15.21 5.46
CA ILE A 182 -3.21 -16.19 5.06
C ILE A 182 -2.08 -16.25 6.09
N LEU A 183 -1.53 -15.11 6.51
CA LEU A 183 -0.46 -15.04 7.50
C LEU A 183 -0.86 -15.60 8.87
N SER A 184 -2.14 -15.48 9.25
CA SER A 184 -2.69 -16.04 10.49
C SER A 184 -3.11 -17.51 10.39
N GLY A 185 -3.01 -18.12 9.21
CA GLY A 185 -3.41 -19.51 8.96
C GLY A 185 -4.92 -19.73 8.86
N VAL A 186 -5.72 -18.66 8.77
CA VAL A 186 -7.18 -18.75 8.53
C VAL A 186 -7.49 -19.18 7.10
N LYS A 187 -6.66 -18.75 6.15
CA LYS A 187 -6.73 -19.15 4.74
C LYS A 187 -5.42 -19.79 4.31
N GLU A 188 -5.50 -20.82 3.47
CA GLU A 188 -4.34 -21.46 2.86
C GLU A 188 -4.16 -20.96 1.42
N ASN A 189 -3.00 -20.41 1.11
CA ASN A 189 -2.59 -20.06 -0.24
C ASN A 189 -1.06 -19.96 -0.34
N ASP A 190 -0.42 -21.07 -0.68
CA ASP A 190 1.04 -21.16 -0.81
C ASP A 190 1.62 -20.26 -1.91
N SER A 191 0.81 -19.88 -2.90
CA SER A 191 1.26 -19.03 -3.99
C SER A 191 1.31 -17.54 -3.64
N GLN A 192 0.77 -17.14 -2.48
CA GLN A 192 0.76 -15.78 -1.99
C GLN A 192 1.82 -15.55 -0.92
N PHE A 193 2.79 -14.69 -1.20
CA PHE A 193 3.70 -14.15 -0.19
C PHE A 193 3.21 -12.77 0.27
N ALA A 194 3.25 -12.52 1.57
CA ALA A 194 2.95 -11.21 2.13
C ALA A 194 4.01 -10.76 3.13
N ALA A 195 4.45 -9.51 3.02
CA ALA A 195 5.34 -8.85 3.97
C ALA A 195 4.72 -7.49 4.35
N ILE A 196 4.25 -7.38 5.59
CA ILE A 196 3.56 -6.20 6.12
C ILE A 196 4.34 -5.69 7.32
N PHE A 197 4.95 -4.51 7.18
CA PHE A 197 5.71 -3.83 8.22
C PHE A 197 4.92 -2.60 8.69
N THR A 198 4.29 -2.72 9.84
CA THR A 198 3.43 -1.70 10.44
C THR A 198 3.58 -1.70 11.94
N LEU A 199 3.07 -0.69 12.63
CA LEU A 199 2.88 -0.75 14.07
C LEU A 199 1.72 -1.69 14.39
N ASP A 200 1.78 -2.37 15.53
CA ASP A 200 0.67 -3.14 16.07
C ASP A 200 -0.46 -2.20 16.54
N GLU A 201 -1.66 -2.74 16.76
CA GLU A 201 -2.83 -1.94 17.16
C GLU A 201 -2.63 -1.24 18.50
N ASP A 202 -1.93 -1.90 19.44
CA ASP A 202 -1.67 -1.39 20.79
C ASP A 202 -0.40 -0.52 20.88
N ASP A 203 0.37 -0.39 19.79
CA ASP A 203 1.57 0.41 19.78
C ASP A 203 1.25 1.91 19.78
N ASN A 204 1.91 2.64 20.66
CA ASN A 204 1.89 4.09 20.63
C ASN A 204 2.95 4.62 19.65
N TYR A 205 2.52 5.26 18.56
CA TYR A 205 3.42 5.82 17.55
C TYR A 205 4.40 6.87 18.09
N GLN A 206 4.18 7.39 19.29
CA GLN A 206 5.08 8.31 19.99
C GLN A 206 6.24 7.59 20.67
N ASP A 207 6.17 6.28 20.85
CA ASP A 207 7.22 5.47 21.43
C ASP A 207 8.25 5.03 20.38
N GLU A 208 9.50 5.45 20.57
CA GLU A 208 10.59 5.15 19.64
C GLU A 208 10.93 3.66 19.55
N GLU A 209 10.64 2.87 20.57
CA GLU A 209 10.98 1.44 20.61
C GLU A 209 10.16 0.63 19.61
N CYS A 210 8.91 1.04 19.33
CA CYS A 210 8.06 0.35 18.37
C CYS A 210 8.34 0.73 16.90
N TRP A 211 9.05 1.83 16.62
CA TRP A 211 9.23 2.35 15.27
C TRP A 211 9.90 1.38 14.30
N ILE A 212 10.77 0.51 14.81
CA ILE A 212 11.47 -0.52 14.00
C ILE A 212 10.49 -1.49 13.34
N LYS A 213 9.31 -1.74 13.92
CA LYS A 213 8.29 -2.63 13.37
C LYS A 213 7.79 -2.13 12.01
N ALA A 214 7.56 -0.83 11.90
CA ALA A 214 7.12 -0.19 10.64
C ALA A 214 8.31 0.24 9.75
N ASN A 215 9.50 0.39 10.33
CA ASN A 215 10.69 0.92 9.66
C ASN A 215 11.87 -0.05 9.75
N PRO A 216 11.86 -1.19 9.03
CA PRO A 216 12.92 -2.19 9.10
C PRO A 216 14.31 -1.69 8.63
N SER A 217 14.38 -0.50 8.01
CA SER A 217 15.63 0.17 7.63
C SER A 217 15.94 1.39 8.52
N LEU A 218 15.35 1.47 9.72
CA LEU A 218 15.60 2.56 10.67
C LEU A 218 17.07 2.66 11.02
N GLY A 219 17.62 3.87 10.98
CA GLY A 219 19.05 4.14 11.16
C GLY A 219 19.92 3.88 9.92
N ILE A 220 19.33 3.44 8.79
CA ILE A 220 20.05 3.19 7.52
C ILE A 220 19.51 4.07 6.39
N THR A 221 18.22 3.98 6.09
CA THR A 221 17.58 4.83 5.06
C THR A 221 16.65 5.87 5.66
N VAL A 222 16.18 5.64 6.86
CA VAL A 222 15.35 6.57 7.65
C VAL A 222 16.05 6.85 8.97
N GLU A 223 16.41 8.10 9.18
CA GLU A 223 17.05 8.54 10.43
C GLU A 223 16.02 8.69 11.55
N LYS A 224 16.41 8.31 12.78
CA LYS A 224 15.55 8.47 13.97
C LYS A 224 15.13 9.92 14.18
N ASP A 225 16.04 10.86 13.99
CA ASP A 225 15.76 12.29 14.19
C ASP A 225 14.71 12.83 13.20
N TYR A 226 14.65 12.27 11.99
CA TYR A 226 13.57 12.59 11.07
C TYR A 226 12.21 12.16 11.64
N LEU A 227 12.10 10.93 12.15
CA LEU A 227 10.86 10.44 12.74
C LEU A 227 10.48 11.21 14.01
N ARG A 228 11.44 11.52 14.90
CA ARG A 228 11.23 12.39 16.07
C ARG A 228 10.61 13.72 15.68
N THR A 229 11.12 14.33 14.63
CA THR A 229 10.60 15.60 14.12
C THR A 229 9.17 15.45 13.62
N GLN A 230 8.85 14.37 12.86
CA GLN A 230 7.50 14.12 12.36
C GLN A 230 6.51 13.88 13.52
N VAL A 231 6.89 13.07 14.50
CA VAL A 231 6.06 12.78 15.69
C VAL A 231 5.82 14.05 16.51
N LYS A 232 6.86 14.84 16.78
CA LYS A 232 6.72 16.11 17.49
C LYS A 232 5.77 17.09 16.77
N ASN A 233 5.86 17.16 15.45
CA ASN A 233 4.95 17.99 14.66
C ASN A 233 3.50 17.50 14.75
N ALA A 234 3.28 16.18 14.74
CA ALA A 234 1.95 15.59 14.90
C ALA A 234 1.36 15.82 16.29
N ILE A 235 2.18 15.74 17.35
CA ILE A 235 1.75 16.06 18.72
C ILE A 235 1.34 17.53 18.82
N ASN A 236 2.10 18.44 18.21
CA ASN A 236 1.80 19.88 18.25
C ASN A 236 0.64 20.30 17.32
N ASN A 237 0.33 19.49 16.31
CA ASN A 237 -0.73 19.74 15.34
C ASN A 237 -1.40 18.42 14.96
N SER A 238 -2.56 18.14 15.55
CA SER A 238 -3.32 16.90 15.34
C SER A 238 -3.71 16.65 13.89
N ALA A 239 -3.84 17.67 13.06
CA ALA A 239 -4.11 17.52 11.63
C ALA A 239 -2.99 16.76 10.89
N LEU A 240 -1.77 16.74 11.42
CA LEU A 240 -0.63 16.02 10.84
C LEU A 240 -0.55 14.57 11.30
N GLU A 241 -1.23 14.19 12.40
CA GLU A 241 -1.13 12.86 13.01
C GLU A 241 -1.48 11.74 12.02
N VAL A 242 -2.62 11.84 11.37
CA VAL A 242 -3.09 10.85 10.39
C VAL A 242 -2.05 10.62 9.27
N GLY A 243 -1.49 11.72 8.76
CA GLY A 243 -0.45 11.66 7.74
C GLY A 243 0.85 11.01 8.24
N VAL A 244 1.26 11.30 9.48
CA VAL A 244 2.46 10.73 10.09
C VAL A 244 2.26 9.23 10.36
N ARG A 245 1.15 8.83 10.95
CA ARG A 245 0.82 7.43 11.22
C ARG A 245 0.77 6.60 9.94
N THR A 246 0.14 7.13 8.89
CA THR A 246 0.01 6.42 7.61
C THR A 246 1.35 6.35 6.86
N LYS A 247 2.04 7.46 6.71
CA LYS A 247 3.23 7.55 5.84
C LYS A 247 4.52 7.07 6.49
N ASN A 248 4.67 7.31 7.82
CA ASN A 248 5.89 7.00 8.54
C ASN A 248 5.79 5.71 9.36
N PHE A 249 4.58 5.32 9.77
CA PHE A 249 4.36 4.12 10.59
C PHE A 249 3.46 3.08 9.93
N ASN A 250 3.07 3.34 8.68
CA ASN A 250 2.36 2.38 7.83
C ASN A 250 1.04 1.87 8.43
N GLN A 251 0.37 2.71 9.21
CA GLN A 251 -0.93 2.40 9.80
C GLN A 251 -2.06 2.86 8.90
N TRP A 252 -3.03 1.99 8.65
CA TRP A 252 -4.26 2.35 7.96
C TRP A 252 -5.16 3.16 8.89
N VAL A 253 -5.46 4.39 8.50
CA VAL A 253 -6.29 5.32 9.26
C VAL A 253 -7.50 5.71 8.41
N SER A 254 -8.69 5.70 9.00
CA SER A 254 -9.96 5.85 8.27
C SER A 254 -10.32 7.28 7.84
N SER A 255 -9.51 8.28 8.18
CA SER A 255 -9.82 9.68 7.88
C SER A 255 -8.58 10.41 7.40
N ILE A 256 -8.72 11.18 6.31
CA ILE A 256 -7.67 12.04 5.77
C ILE A 256 -7.54 13.33 6.59
N ASP A 257 -8.69 13.87 7.02
CA ASP A 257 -8.78 15.08 7.82
C ASP A 257 -9.51 14.78 9.12
N THR A 258 -8.77 14.63 10.20
CA THR A 258 -9.36 14.45 11.53
C THR A 258 -9.49 15.81 12.20
N TRP A 259 -10.70 16.36 12.25
CA TRP A 259 -10.99 17.58 13.00
C TRP A 259 -10.82 17.37 14.52
N ILE A 260 -11.25 16.20 15.01
CA ILE A 260 -11.14 15.81 16.43
C ILE A 260 -10.53 14.42 16.47
N THR A 261 -9.50 14.20 17.30
CA THR A 261 -8.86 12.88 17.45
C THR A 261 -9.82 11.86 18.06
N GLN A 262 -9.64 10.58 17.74
CA GLN A 262 -10.45 9.51 18.29
C GLN A 262 -10.38 9.47 19.82
N ASP A 263 -9.22 9.70 20.41
CA ASP A 263 -9.02 9.75 21.85
C ASP A 263 -9.80 10.90 22.49
N THR A 264 -9.83 12.06 21.85
CA THR A 264 -10.64 13.20 22.28
C THR A 264 -12.15 12.87 22.23
N LEU A 265 -12.60 12.21 21.15
CA LEU A 265 -14.00 11.77 21.03
C LEU A 265 -14.36 10.74 22.10
N LEU A 266 -13.50 9.74 22.33
CA LEU A 266 -13.74 8.70 23.34
C LEU A 266 -13.73 9.29 24.76
N SER A 267 -12.78 10.17 25.08
CA SER A 267 -12.70 10.83 26.38
C SER A 267 -13.88 11.77 26.65
N SER A 268 -14.47 12.33 25.58
CA SER A 268 -15.67 13.18 25.63
C SER A 268 -16.96 12.37 25.57
N SER A 269 -16.88 11.05 25.35
CA SER A 269 -18.07 10.20 25.24
C SER A 269 -18.72 9.97 26.59
N LYS A 270 -20.00 10.34 26.72
CA LYS A 270 -20.83 10.12 27.91
C LYS A 270 -22.21 9.64 27.53
N LYS A 271 -22.73 8.69 28.26
CA LYS A 271 -24.13 8.28 28.10
C LYS A 271 -25.02 9.39 28.68
N ILE A 272 -25.84 10.00 27.84
CA ILE A 272 -26.79 11.05 28.26
C ILE A 272 -28.23 10.55 28.10
N ASP A 273 -29.09 10.86 29.08
CA ASP A 273 -30.56 10.72 28.95
C ASP A 273 -31.15 12.13 28.71
N LEU A 274 -31.81 12.29 27.56
CA LEU A 274 -32.41 13.57 27.20
C LEU A 274 -33.50 14.03 28.19
N LYS A 275 -34.06 13.10 28.99
CA LYS A 275 -35.06 13.43 30.01
C LYS A 275 -34.49 14.29 31.14
N ASP A 276 -33.16 14.23 31.36
CA ASP A 276 -32.50 15.01 32.41
C ASP A 276 -32.38 16.50 32.02
N TYR A 277 -32.60 16.82 30.75
CA TYR A 277 -32.37 18.16 30.16
C TYR A 277 -33.65 18.82 29.64
N LYS A 278 -34.84 18.49 30.21
CA LYS A 278 -36.15 18.98 29.73
C LYS A 278 -36.30 20.50 29.73
N GLU A 279 -35.61 21.17 30.64
CA GLU A 279 -35.65 22.63 30.78
C GLU A 279 -34.52 23.35 30.00
N SER A 280 -33.67 22.59 29.30
CA SER A 280 -32.55 23.15 28.59
C SER A 280 -32.92 23.49 27.13
N ILE A 281 -32.20 24.45 26.54
CA ILE A 281 -32.37 24.79 25.13
C ILE A 281 -31.69 23.70 24.29
N ALA A 282 -32.45 23.17 23.34
CA ALA A 282 -31.95 22.18 22.38
C ALA A 282 -31.91 22.76 20.96
N TYR A 283 -30.81 22.52 20.25
CA TYR A 283 -30.65 22.84 18.85
C TYR A 283 -30.65 21.54 18.04
N LEU A 284 -31.45 21.49 16.99
CA LEU A 284 -31.57 20.31 16.13
C LEU A 284 -30.95 20.59 14.77
N GLY A 285 -30.09 19.69 14.31
CA GLY A 285 -29.54 19.64 12.96
C GLY A 285 -30.01 18.38 12.24
N VAL A 286 -30.47 18.53 10.99
CA VAL A 286 -30.95 17.43 10.17
C VAL A 286 -30.17 17.42 8.87
N ASP A 287 -29.60 16.27 8.53
CA ASP A 287 -28.97 16.00 7.23
C ASP A 287 -29.74 14.88 6.54
N LEU A 288 -30.33 15.17 5.38
CA LEU A 288 -31.20 14.26 4.65
C LEU A 288 -30.44 13.57 3.53
N GLY A 289 -30.25 12.27 3.64
CA GLY A 289 -29.73 11.43 2.57
C GLY A 289 -30.73 11.27 1.40
N ALA A 290 -30.26 11.34 0.16
CA ALA A 290 -31.15 11.34 -1.02
C ALA A 290 -31.59 9.92 -1.46
N VAL A 291 -30.68 8.97 -1.66
CA VAL A 291 -31.01 7.64 -2.23
C VAL A 291 -30.24 6.49 -1.56
N SER A 292 -28.94 6.66 -1.32
CA SER A 292 -28.05 5.61 -0.76
C SER A 292 -27.20 6.14 0.39
N ASP A 293 -27.55 7.32 0.89
CA ASP A 293 -26.82 8.02 1.93
C ASP A 293 -27.57 7.96 3.27
N LEU A 294 -26.83 8.14 4.37
CA LEU A 294 -27.39 8.16 5.72
C LEU A 294 -28.17 9.47 5.95
N THR A 295 -29.37 9.38 6.50
CA THR A 295 -30.02 10.53 7.12
C THR A 295 -29.56 10.63 8.57
N ALA A 296 -29.11 11.80 8.99
CA ALA A 296 -28.68 12.06 10.36
C ALA A 296 -29.56 13.13 11.02
N LEU A 297 -29.95 12.86 12.27
CA LEU A 297 -30.57 13.84 13.15
C LEU A 297 -29.63 14.03 14.35
N SER A 298 -29.16 15.24 14.58
CA SER A 298 -28.31 15.58 15.72
C SER A 298 -28.98 16.60 16.61
N CYS A 299 -28.93 16.36 17.91
CA CYS A 299 -29.43 17.24 18.95
C CYS A 299 -28.25 17.74 19.77
N MET A 300 -28.10 19.05 19.88
CA MET A 300 -27.16 19.71 20.77
C MET A 300 -27.95 20.36 21.92
N ILE A 301 -27.56 20.08 23.15
CA ILE A 301 -28.16 20.66 24.36
C ILE A 301 -27.07 21.47 25.05
N GLN A 302 -27.38 22.70 25.38
CA GLN A 302 -26.55 23.53 26.24
C GLN A 302 -27.09 23.48 27.67
N ALA A 303 -26.27 22.96 28.58
CA ALA A 303 -26.56 22.97 30.00
C ALA A 303 -25.31 23.41 30.76
N ASP A 304 -25.45 24.44 31.57
CA ASP A 304 -24.32 25.15 32.20
C ASP A 304 -23.27 25.57 31.13
N ASP A 305 -22.01 25.33 31.39
CA ASP A 305 -20.90 25.62 30.44
C ASP A 305 -20.58 24.42 29.54
N THR A 306 -21.47 23.45 29.44
CA THR A 306 -21.22 22.18 28.69
C THR A 306 -22.22 22.01 27.56
N PHE A 307 -21.72 21.56 26.41
CA PHE A 307 -22.54 21.16 25.27
C PHE A 307 -22.63 19.64 25.22
N TYR A 308 -23.81 19.11 25.17
CA TYR A 308 -24.09 17.68 25.02
C TYR A 308 -24.64 17.41 23.62
N PHE A 309 -24.10 16.39 22.96
CA PHE A 309 -24.53 16.00 21.64
C PHE A 309 -25.09 14.58 21.66
N LYS A 310 -26.22 14.38 20.97
CA LYS A 310 -26.76 13.05 20.68
C LYS A 310 -27.24 13.00 19.24
N SER A 311 -26.76 11.98 18.50
CA SER A 311 -27.14 11.81 17.10
C SER A 311 -27.83 10.47 16.88
N TRP A 312 -28.72 10.44 15.92
CA TRP A 312 -29.42 9.25 15.41
C TRP A 312 -29.17 9.17 13.90
N TYR A 313 -29.00 7.97 13.43
CA TYR A 313 -28.70 7.70 12.02
C TYR A 313 -29.75 6.73 11.48
N PHE A 314 -30.27 7.03 10.32
CA PHE A 314 -31.30 6.26 9.65
C PHE A 314 -30.80 5.82 8.29
N LEU A 315 -30.94 4.53 8.00
CA LEU A 315 -30.66 3.95 6.69
C LEU A 315 -31.92 3.99 5.83
N PRO A 316 -31.83 4.28 4.53
CA PRO A 316 -32.93 4.04 3.60
C PRO A 316 -33.28 2.55 3.62
N GLN A 317 -34.57 2.22 3.55
CA GLN A 317 -35.04 0.83 3.46
C GLN A 317 -34.85 0.27 2.06
#